data_99d69693972f71da7c064fff2fc63eaa
#
_entry.id   99d69693972f71da7c064fff2fc63eaa
#
_cell.length_a   1.000
_cell.length_b   1.000
_cell.length_c   1.000
_cell.angle_alpha   90.00
_cell.angle_beta   90.00
_cell.angle_gamma   90.00
#
_symmetry.space_group_name_H-M   'P 1'
#
loop_
_entity.id
_entity.type
_entity.pdbx_description
1 polymer ?
#
loop_
_entity_poly.entity_id
_entity_poly.type
_entity_poly.pdbx_seq_one_letter_code
_entity_poly.pdbx_strand_id
1 'polypeptide(L)'
;ARLADRYAVAFLVFTVTLAGVAWIISGDPERALAVLVVATPCPLILAVPVAIVAGISRCAKIGVLVKHGGALEGLAQTKTLLFDKTGTLTAGRPTLHELIHDDSWSDKELLFYAGSLAQASHHVVAKSLADAATNKKIALEVPLSVEEVPGDGVIGRVNDRDVVLGSVSFVKGKSKNSDWSQEALS
;
A
#
# COMPACT_ATOMS: atom_id res chain seq x y z
N ALA A 1 6.51 15.17 21.48
CA ALA A 1 7.71 15.72 22.10
C ALA A 1 7.63 17.24 22.33
N ARG A 2 7.29 18.04 21.33
CA ARG A 2 7.24 19.51 21.45
C ARG A 2 6.21 20.06 22.46
N LEU A 3 5.09 19.39 22.64
CA LEU A 3 4.08 19.78 23.63
C LEU A 3 4.57 19.50 25.05
N ALA A 4 5.17 18.35 25.31
CA ALA A 4 5.71 17.99 26.61
C ALA A 4 6.83 18.96 27.06
N ASP A 5 7.73 19.35 26.13
CA ASP A 5 8.80 20.30 26.41
C ASP A 5 8.28 21.69 26.79
N ARG A 6 7.21 22.13 26.13
CA ARG A 6 6.56 23.43 26.41
C ARG A 6 5.93 23.47 27.79
N TYR A 7 5.29 22.39 28.21
CA TYR A 7 4.69 22.30 29.54
C TYR A 7 5.72 22.03 30.63
N ALA A 8 6.83 21.36 30.34
CA ALA A 8 7.90 21.07 31.28
C ALA A 8 8.53 22.37 31.84
N VAL A 9 8.76 23.38 31.00
CA VAL A 9 9.32 24.66 31.41
C VAL A 9 8.36 25.40 32.35
N ALA A 10 7.08 25.46 32.02
CA ALA A 10 6.07 26.10 32.85
C ALA A 10 5.95 25.42 34.23
N PHE A 11 5.99 24.09 34.22
CA PHE A 11 5.93 23.25 35.40
C PHE A 11 7.17 23.44 36.30
N LEU A 12 8.36 23.53 35.70
CA LEU A 12 9.61 23.79 36.43
C LEU A 12 9.53 25.12 37.18
N VAL A 13 9.10 26.20 36.51
CA VAL A 13 8.94 27.52 37.14
C VAL A 13 7.96 27.45 38.31
N PHE A 14 6.82 26.80 38.13
CA PHE A 14 5.82 26.59 39.17
C PHE A 14 6.38 25.83 40.40
N THR A 15 7.10 24.71 40.13
CA THR A 15 7.72 23.88 41.19
C THR A 15 8.76 24.63 41.97
N VAL A 16 9.66 25.37 41.31
CA VAL A 16 10.69 26.19 41.97
C VAL A 16 10.07 27.29 42.82
N THR A 17 9.02 27.94 42.29
CA THR A 17 8.29 28.96 43.04
C THR A 17 7.64 28.39 44.31
N LEU A 18 6.98 27.22 44.17
CA LEU A 18 6.33 26.56 45.30
C LEU A 18 7.35 26.13 46.38
N ALA A 19 8.50 25.59 45.97
CA ALA A 19 9.60 25.26 46.90
C ALA A 19 10.19 26.46 47.60
N GLY A 20 10.35 27.58 46.89
CA GLY A 20 10.79 28.85 47.49
C GLY A 20 9.82 29.40 48.53
N VAL A 21 8.51 29.36 48.22
CA VAL A 21 7.45 29.75 49.16
C VAL A 21 7.45 28.86 50.40
N ALA A 22 7.56 27.55 50.22
CA ALA A 22 7.64 26.57 51.32
C ALA A 22 8.85 26.86 52.23
N TRP A 23 10.00 27.19 51.66
CA TRP A 23 11.20 27.55 52.41
C TRP A 23 10.99 28.83 53.23
N ILE A 24 10.48 29.90 52.61
CA ILE A 24 10.26 31.19 53.27
C ILE A 24 9.29 31.06 54.47
N ILE A 25 8.21 30.28 54.29
CA ILE A 25 7.19 30.11 55.33
C ILE A 25 7.71 29.21 56.48
N SER A 26 8.45 28.15 56.15
CA SER A 26 8.88 27.19 57.17
C SER A 26 10.20 27.50 57.82
N GLY A 27 11.05 28.33 57.21
CA GLY A 27 12.42 28.57 57.63
C GLY A 27 13.35 27.37 57.50
N ASP A 28 12.84 26.23 56.96
CA ASP A 28 13.51 24.95 56.93
C ASP A 28 13.78 24.52 55.48
N PRO A 29 15.06 24.37 55.07
CA PRO A 29 15.41 23.96 53.69
C PRO A 29 15.01 22.52 53.39
N GLU A 30 14.82 21.64 54.37
CA GLU A 30 14.39 20.27 54.13
C GLU A 30 12.98 20.20 53.56
N ARG A 31 12.10 21.10 53.94
CA ARG A 31 10.74 21.23 53.40
C ARG A 31 10.74 21.68 51.95
N ALA A 32 11.63 22.60 51.61
CA ALA A 32 11.79 22.99 50.19
C ALA A 32 12.29 21.83 49.32
N LEU A 33 13.24 21.05 49.85
CA LEU A 33 13.74 19.86 49.20
C LEU A 33 12.64 18.81 49.03
N ALA A 34 11.83 18.58 50.06
CA ALA A 34 10.71 17.65 49.99
C ALA A 34 9.69 18.05 48.90
N VAL A 35 9.36 19.34 48.78
CA VAL A 35 8.50 19.88 47.73
C VAL A 35 9.11 19.63 46.34
N LEU A 36 10.41 19.90 46.17
CA LEU A 36 11.12 19.65 44.89
C LEU A 36 11.09 18.18 44.51
N VAL A 37 11.32 17.27 45.43
CA VAL A 37 11.33 15.82 45.18
C VAL A 37 9.93 15.31 44.78
N VAL A 38 8.90 15.72 45.52
CA VAL A 38 7.51 15.28 45.24
C VAL A 38 6.95 15.91 43.98
N ALA A 39 7.29 17.17 43.70
CA ALA A 39 6.80 17.89 42.53
C ALA A 39 7.63 17.66 41.27
N THR A 40 8.62 16.74 41.28
CA THR A 40 9.36 16.42 40.04
C THR A 40 8.46 15.73 39.00
N PRO A 41 8.41 16.21 37.75
CA PRO A 41 7.54 15.66 36.71
C PRO A 41 8.10 14.36 36.08
N CYS A 42 8.90 13.58 36.85
CA CYS A 42 9.54 12.34 36.34
C CYS A 42 8.57 11.37 35.66
N PRO A 43 7.36 11.09 36.19
CA PRO A 43 6.41 10.24 35.50
C PRO A 43 5.95 10.79 34.15
N LEU A 44 5.80 12.11 34.04
CA LEU A 44 5.40 12.76 32.79
C LEU A 44 6.50 12.74 31.74
N ILE A 45 7.77 12.87 32.15
CA ILE A 45 8.94 12.81 31.26
C ILE A 45 9.07 11.41 30.64
N LEU A 46 8.73 10.36 31.38
CA LEU A 46 8.78 8.99 30.90
C LEU A 46 7.52 8.55 30.13
N ALA A 47 6.35 9.07 30.48
CA ALA A 47 5.08 8.62 29.91
C ALA A 47 5.01 8.86 28.40
N VAL A 48 5.48 10.00 27.91
CA VAL A 48 5.41 10.35 26.48
C VAL A 48 6.32 9.45 25.63
N PRO A 49 7.62 9.29 25.93
CA PRO A 49 8.47 8.34 25.20
C PRO A 49 7.95 6.90 25.22
N VAL A 50 7.46 6.43 26.36
CA VAL A 50 6.91 5.08 26.50
C VAL A 50 5.66 4.90 25.61
N ALA A 51 4.75 5.87 25.62
CA ALA A 51 3.57 5.85 24.75
C ALA A 51 3.92 5.83 23.26
N ILE A 52 4.93 6.65 22.86
CA ILE A 52 5.42 6.68 21.48
C ILE A 52 6.03 5.33 21.08
N VAL A 53 6.90 4.75 21.92
CA VAL A 53 7.53 3.44 21.66
C VAL A 53 6.47 2.34 21.58
N ALA A 54 5.49 2.34 22.49
CA ALA A 54 4.38 1.39 22.44
C ALA A 54 3.55 1.54 21.15
N GLY A 55 3.29 2.78 20.73
CA GLY A 55 2.60 3.08 19.48
C GLY A 55 3.36 2.60 18.25
N ILE A 56 4.65 2.86 18.16
CA ILE A 56 5.54 2.38 17.07
C ILE A 56 5.56 0.85 17.05
N SER A 57 5.69 0.21 18.21
CA SER A 57 5.67 -1.25 18.32
C SER A 57 4.36 -1.85 17.81
N ARG A 58 3.23 -1.22 18.12
CA ARG A 58 1.92 -1.66 17.64
C ARG A 58 1.77 -1.50 16.13
N CYS A 59 2.26 -0.39 15.57
CA CYS A 59 2.28 -0.19 14.11
C CYS A 59 3.15 -1.26 13.41
N ALA A 60 4.32 -1.57 13.95
CA ALA A 60 5.21 -2.59 13.40
C ALA A 60 4.57 -3.98 13.36
N LYS A 61 3.77 -4.34 14.37
CA LYS A 61 3.05 -5.62 14.41
C LYS A 61 2.01 -5.80 13.28
N ILE A 62 1.51 -4.71 12.73
CA ILE A 62 0.59 -4.71 11.58
C ILE A 62 1.29 -4.37 10.25
N GLY A 63 2.63 -4.44 10.23
CA GLY A 63 3.41 -4.21 9.02
C GLY A 63 3.66 -2.74 8.67
N VAL A 64 3.31 -1.79 9.55
CA VAL A 64 3.50 -0.35 9.31
C VAL A 64 4.81 0.11 9.95
N LEU A 65 5.76 0.58 9.14
CA LEU A 65 7.02 1.14 9.60
C LEU A 65 6.87 2.65 9.83
N VAL A 66 7.02 3.06 11.08
CA VAL A 66 6.98 4.46 11.49
C VAL A 66 8.40 5.00 11.61
N LYS A 67 8.75 6.02 10.85
CA LYS A 67 10.10 6.57 10.79
C LYS A 67 10.54 7.25 12.11
N HIS A 68 9.63 7.94 12.78
CA HIS A 68 9.87 8.64 14.04
C HIS A 68 8.56 8.98 14.77
N GLY A 69 8.63 9.20 16.09
CA GLY A 69 7.46 9.47 16.92
C GLY A 69 6.62 10.68 16.49
N GLY A 70 7.26 11.71 15.95
CA GLY A 70 6.55 12.89 15.43
C GLY A 70 5.61 12.58 14.26
N ALA A 71 5.86 11.51 13.50
CA ALA A 71 4.94 11.06 12.46
C ALA A 71 3.62 10.52 13.04
N LEU A 72 3.68 9.81 14.18
CA LEU A 72 2.48 9.35 14.89
C LEU A 72 1.67 10.53 15.44
N GLU A 73 2.35 11.54 16.04
CA GLU A 73 1.69 12.76 16.51
C GLU A 73 1.02 13.53 15.36
N GLY A 74 1.68 13.62 14.21
CA GLY A 74 1.12 14.23 13.00
C GLY A 74 -0.10 13.50 12.48
N LEU A 75 -0.05 12.16 12.43
CA LEU A 75 -1.19 11.32 12.06
C LEU A 75 -2.39 11.52 12.98
N ALA A 76 -2.17 11.62 14.29
CA ALA A 76 -3.24 11.85 15.27
C ALA A 76 -3.95 13.21 15.08
N GLN A 77 -3.29 14.20 14.47
CA GLN A 77 -3.84 15.52 14.20
C GLN A 77 -4.40 15.68 12.79
N THR A 78 -4.27 14.64 11.93
CA THR A 78 -4.71 14.68 10.54
C THR A 78 -6.23 14.75 10.45
N LYS A 79 -6.73 15.77 9.75
CA LYS A 79 -8.17 15.99 9.50
C LYS A 79 -8.57 15.61 8.07
N THR A 80 -7.62 15.63 7.15
CA THR A 80 -7.86 15.35 5.74
C THR A 80 -6.81 14.36 5.25
N LEU A 81 -7.25 13.32 4.57
CA LEU A 81 -6.41 12.27 4.01
C LEU A 81 -6.56 12.28 2.50
N LEU A 82 -5.45 12.37 1.78
CA LEU A 82 -5.40 12.28 0.33
C LEU A 82 -4.69 10.97 -0.04
N PHE A 83 -5.36 10.14 -0.83
CA PHE A 83 -4.81 8.87 -1.30
C PHE A 83 -4.51 8.94 -2.79
N ASP A 84 -3.34 8.48 -3.18
CA ASP A 84 -3.12 8.10 -4.57
C ASP A 84 -3.87 6.78 -4.84
N LYS A 85 -4.48 6.69 -6.03
CA LYS A 85 -5.22 5.49 -6.43
C LYS A 85 -4.29 4.34 -6.77
N THR A 86 -3.32 4.62 -7.67
CA THR A 86 -2.52 3.56 -8.28
C THR A 86 -1.34 3.17 -7.39
N GLY A 87 -1.30 1.91 -6.98
CA GLY A 87 -0.26 1.39 -6.08
C GLY A 87 -0.47 1.69 -4.60
N THR A 88 -1.51 2.46 -4.23
CA THR A 88 -1.88 2.74 -2.83
C THR A 88 -3.22 2.08 -2.50
N LEU A 89 -4.29 2.44 -3.22
CA LEU A 89 -5.61 1.82 -3.05
C LEU A 89 -5.78 0.57 -3.92
N THR A 90 -5.02 0.49 -5.01
CA THR A 90 -5.02 -0.68 -5.89
C THR A 90 -3.66 -1.36 -5.85
N ALA A 91 -3.63 -2.65 -6.13
CA ALA A 91 -2.39 -3.42 -6.17
C ALA A 91 -1.41 -2.98 -7.28
N GLY A 92 -1.79 -2.00 -8.12
CA GLY A 92 -0.99 -1.50 -9.23
C GLY A 92 -0.75 -2.54 -10.34
N ARG A 93 -1.44 -3.68 -10.28
CA ARG A 93 -1.36 -4.74 -11.29
C ARG A 93 -2.77 -5.02 -11.81
N PRO A 94 -2.96 -5.09 -13.13
CA PRO A 94 -4.20 -5.57 -13.71
C PRO A 94 -4.47 -7.00 -13.22
N THR A 95 -5.71 -7.35 -13.02
CA THR A 95 -6.15 -8.72 -12.71
C THR A 95 -7.25 -9.10 -13.66
N LEU A 96 -7.23 -10.35 -14.14
CA LEU A 96 -8.31 -10.88 -14.92
C LEU A 96 -9.55 -11.01 -14.04
N HIS A 97 -10.62 -10.30 -14.40
CA HIS A 97 -11.88 -10.29 -13.65
C HIS A 97 -12.85 -11.32 -14.22
N GLU A 98 -13.05 -11.29 -15.54
CA GLU A 98 -14.04 -12.11 -16.22
C GLU A 98 -13.52 -12.54 -17.58
N LEU A 99 -14.00 -13.70 -18.08
CA LEU A 99 -13.77 -14.20 -19.41
C LEU A 99 -15.11 -14.25 -20.14
N ILE A 100 -15.19 -13.56 -21.26
CA ILE A 100 -16.37 -13.56 -22.13
C ILE A 100 -15.96 -14.20 -23.45
N HIS A 101 -16.61 -15.28 -23.82
CA HIS A 101 -16.37 -16.01 -25.05
C HIS A 101 -17.69 -16.66 -25.51
N ASP A 102 -17.72 -17.13 -26.73
CA ASP A 102 -18.83 -17.93 -27.24
C ASP A 102 -18.75 -19.38 -26.74
N ASP A 103 -19.84 -20.15 -26.95
CA ASP A 103 -19.96 -21.53 -26.48
C ASP A 103 -18.99 -22.51 -27.18
N SER A 104 -18.28 -22.09 -28.22
CA SER A 104 -17.30 -22.89 -28.93
C SER A 104 -15.95 -23.01 -28.22
N TRP A 105 -15.72 -22.15 -27.20
CA TRP A 105 -14.51 -22.10 -26.40
C TRP A 105 -14.80 -22.40 -24.93
N SER A 106 -13.85 -23.04 -24.28
CA SER A 106 -13.84 -23.13 -22.82
C SER A 106 -12.89 -22.09 -22.22
N ASP A 107 -13.18 -21.64 -21.00
CA ASP A 107 -12.28 -20.78 -20.19
C ASP A 107 -10.83 -21.28 -20.21
N LYS A 108 -10.67 -22.60 -20.11
CA LYS A 108 -9.36 -23.23 -20.03
C LYS A 108 -8.60 -23.13 -21.36
N GLU A 109 -9.27 -23.37 -22.48
CA GLU A 109 -8.66 -23.24 -23.80
C GLU A 109 -8.32 -21.80 -24.13
N LEU A 110 -9.24 -20.86 -23.84
CA LEU A 110 -9.02 -19.45 -24.07
C LEU A 110 -7.81 -18.95 -23.26
N LEU A 111 -7.75 -19.29 -21.99
CA LEU A 111 -6.62 -18.94 -21.14
C LEU A 111 -5.32 -19.63 -21.53
N PHE A 112 -5.39 -20.84 -22.05
CA PHE A 112 -4.22 -21.55 -22.56
C PHE A 112 -3.58 -20.79 -23.74
N TYR A 113 -4.36 -20.46 -24.77
CA TYR A 113 -3.83 -19.76 -25.94
C TYR A 113 -3.42 -18.32 -25.61
N ALA A 114 -4.27 -17.60 -24.89
CA ALA A 114 -3.99 -16.22 -24.49
C ALA A 114 -2.80 -16.14 -23.54
N GLY A 115 -2.73 -16.99 -22.52
CA GLY A 115 -1.64 -17.04 -21.56
C GLY A 115 -0.31 -17.46 -22.19
N SER A 116 -0.35 -18.45 -23.10
CA SER A 116 0.84 -18.91 -23.83
C SER A 116 1.45 -17.83 -24.70
N LEU A 117 0.65 -17.03 -25.40
CA LEU A 117 1.16 -15.89 -26.15
C LEU A 117 1.59 -14.75 -25.23
N ALA A 118 0.81 -14.47 -24.19
CA ALA A 118 1.04 -13.39 -23.27
C ALA A 118 2.37 -13.48 -22.49
N GLN A 119 2.86 -14.70 -22.21
CA GLN A 119 4.15 -14.87 -21.51
C GLN A 119 5.35 -14.35 -22.32
N ALA A 120 5.20 -14.19 -23.62
CA ALA A 120 6.24 -13.66 -24.49
C ALA A 120 6.23 -12.13 -24.61
N SER A 121 5.23 -11.45 -24.05
CA SER A 121 5.13 -9.99 -24.03
C SER A 121 5.59 -9.39 -22.70
N HIS A 122 6.25 -8.23 -22.76
CA HIS A 122 6.65 -7.48 -21.57
C HIS A 122 5.55 -6.56 -21.03
N HIS A 123 4.39 -6.49 -21.68
CA HIS A 123 3.29 -5.61 -21.26
C HIS A 123 2.63 -6.10 -19.96
N VAL A 124 2.31 -5.18 -19.05
CA VAL A 124 1.77 -5.51 -17.71
C VAL A 124 0.46 -6.30 -17.79
N VAL A 125 -0.41 -5.99 -18.76
CA VAL A 125 -1.68 -6.70 -18.97
C VAL A 125 -1.43 -8.12 -19.47
N ALA A 126 -0.49 -8.31 -20.40
CA ALA A 126 -0.12 -9.62 -20.88
C ALA A 126 0.41 -10.50 -19.75
N LYS A 127 1.28 -9.95 -18.90
CA LYS A 127 1.78 -10.67 -17.74
C LYS A 127 0.65 -11.13 -16.80
N SER A 128 -0.38 -10.29 -16.59
CA SER A 128 -1.52 -10.71 -15.76
C SER A 128 -2.35 -11.82 -16.34
N LEU A 129 -2.44 -11.92 -17.68
CA LEU A 129 -3.08 -13.07 -18.34
C LEU A 129 -2.27 -14.36 -18.14
N ALA A 130 -0.96 -14.31 -18.30
CA ALA A 130 -0.09 -15.45 -18.04
C ALA A 130 -0.15 -15.90 -16.57
N ASP A 131 -0.14 -14.94 -15.63
CA ASP A 131 -0.29 -15.21 -14.21
C ASP A 131 -1.67 -15.84 -13.89
N ALA A 132 -2.75 -15.35 -14.51
CA ALA A 132 -4.09 -15.90 -14.33
C ALA A 132 -4.20 -17.37 -14.82
N ALA A 133 -3.60 -17.69 -15.96
CA ALA A 133 -3.54 -19.05 -16.47
C ALA A 133 -2.73 -19.95 -15.53
N THR A 134 -1.58 -19.49 -15.06
CA THR A 134 -0.72 -20.23 -14.12
C THR A 134 -1.43 -20.48 -12.78
N ASN A 135 -2.14 -19.50 -12.26
CA ASN A 135 -2.93 -19.63 -11.02
C ASN A 135 -4.07 -20.67 -11.15
N LYS A 136 -4.66 -20.79 -12.35
CA LYS A 136 -5.61 -21.86 -12.67
C LYS A 136 -4.95 -23.21 -13.01
N LYS A 137 -3.62 -23.34 -12.81
CA LYS A 137 -2.81 -24.55 -13.09
C LYS A 137 -2.89 -25.00 -14.55
N ILE A 138 -2.99 -24.06 -15.48
CA ILE A 138 -2.94 -24.32 -16.91
C ILE A 138 -1.47 -24.33 -17.32
N ALA A 139 -1.00 -25.44 -17.89
CA ALA A 139 0.36 -25.54 -18.43
C ALA A 139 0.44 -24.69 -19.72
N LEU A 140 1.26 -23.63 -19.69
CA LEU A 140 1.47 -22.76 -20.84
C LEU A 140 2.58 -23.32 -21.73
N GLU A 141 2.45 -23.10 -23.03
CA GLU A 141 3.44 -23.49 -24.02
C GLU A 141 4.15 -22.27 -24.60
N VAL A 142 5.37 -22.48 -25.09
CA VAL A 142 6.13 -21.41 -25.73
C VAL A 142 5.58 -21.19 -27.14
N PRO A 143 5.23 -19.95 -27.51
CA PRO A 143 4.77 -19.64 -28.86
C PRO A 143 5.81 -19.96 -29.93
N LEU A 144 5.38 -20.46 -31.06
CA LEU A 144 6.25 -20.76 -32.20
C LEU A 144 6.77 -19.48 -32.89
N SER A 145 5.96 -18.46 -32.90
CA SER A 145 6.32 -17.13 -33.40
C SER A 145 5.67 -16.05 -32.54
N VAL A 146 6.34 -14.89 -32.39
CA VAL A 146 5.82 -13.72 -31.67
C VAL A 146 6.24 -12.45 -32.39
N GLU A 147 5.28 -11.58 -32.60
CA GLU A 147 5.47 -10.22 -33.10
C GLU A 147 4.74 -9.26 -32.14
N GLU A 148 5.48 -8.41 -31.47
CA GLU A 148 4.91 -7.39 -30.58
C GLU A 148 4.79 -6.06 -31.31
N VAL A 149 3.58 -5.48 -31.34
CA VAL A 149 3.31 -4.16 -31.89
C VAL A 149 3.19 -3.18 -30.71
N PRO A 150 4.20 -2.34 -30.48
CA PRO A 150 4.24 -1.45 -29.32
C PRO A 150 3.00 -0.55 -29.22
N GLY A 151 2.32 -0.61 -28.07
CA GLY A 151 1.11 0.17 -27.79
C GLY A 151 -0.20 -0.46 -28.26
N ASP A 152 -0.18 -1.45 -29.14
CA ASP A 152 -1.38 -2.07 -29.72
C ASP A 152 -1.62 -3.50 -29.22
N GLY A 153 -0.60 -4.35 -29.29
CA GLY A 153 -0.75 -5.75 -28.87
C GLY A 153 0.36 -6.68 -29.33
N VAL A 154 0.09 -7.96 -29.25
CA VAL A 154 1.01 -9.05 -29.64
C VAL A 154 0.30 -10.07 -30.50
N ILE A 155 0.97 -10.53 -31.55
CA ILE A 155 0.51 -11.56 -32.48
C ILE A 155 1.50 -12.71 -32.38
N GLY A 156 1.00 -13.93 -32.46
CA GLY A 156 1.87 -15.10 -32.51
C GLY A 156 1.14 -16.36 -32.80
N ARG A 157 1.91 -17.44 -32.93
CA ARG A 157 1.38 -18.78 -33.17
C ARG A 157 1.65 -19.67 -31.98
N VAL A 158 0.57 -20.19 -31.42
CA VAL A 158 0.60 -21.14 -30.31
C VAL A 158 0.06 -22.45 -30.84
N ASN A 159 0.92 -23.48 -30.89
CA ASN A 159 0.63 -24.75 -31.57
C ASN A 159 0.25 -24.51 -33.04
N ASP A 160 -0.94 -24.92 -33.42
CA ASP A 160 -1.49 -24.83 -34.78
C ASP A 160 -2.35 -23.57 -35.00
N ARG A 161 -2.51 -22.70 -34.00
CA ARG A 161 -3.42 -21.54 -34.06
C ARG A 161 -2.68 -20.22 -34.04
N ASP A 162 -3.13 -19.31 -34.88
CA ASP A 162 -2.72 -17.92 -34.86
C ASP A 162 -3.53 -17.20 -33.76
N VAL A 163 -2.85 -16.52 -32.85
CA VAL A 163 -3.41 -15.83 -31.68
C VAL A 163 -3.06 -14.37 -31.74
N VAL A 164 -4.04 -13.51 -31.47
CA VAL A 164 -3.85 -12.04 -31.38
C VAL A 164 -4.34 -11.56 -30.04
N LEU A 165 -3.50 -10.83 -29.33
CA LEU A 165 -3.83 -10.17 -28.06
C LEU A 165 -3.56 -8.68 -28.19
N GLY A 166 -4.49 -7.85 -27.75
CA GLY A 166 -4.29 -6.41 -27.80
C GLY A 166 -5.57 -5.63 -27.54
N SER A 167 -5.55 -4.33 -27.93
CA SER A 167 -6.73 -3.50 -27.88
C SER A 167 -7.83 -4.04 -28.80
N VAL A 168 -9.09 -3.70 -28.49
CA VAL A 168 -10.24 -4.14 -29.32
C VAL A 168 -10.07 -3.73 -30.78
N SER A 169 -9.58 -2.53 -31.04
CA SER A 169 -9.31 -2.03 -32.39
C SER A 169 -8.23 -2.86 -33.11
N PHE A 170 -7.17 -3.24 -32.40
CA PHE A 170 -6.09 -4.03 -32.93
C PHE A 170 -6.55 -5.45 -33.30
N VAL A 171 -7.26 -6.10 -32.38
CA VAL A 171 -7.78 -7.48 -32.61
C VAL A 171 -8.79 -7.49 -33.75
N LYS A 172 -9.73 -6.51 -33.83
CA LYS A 172 -10.67 -6.38 -34.94
C LYS A 172 -9.97 -6.21 -36.29
N GLY A 173 -8.89 -5.43 -36.35
CA GLY A 173 -8.13 -5.21 -37.58
C GLY A 173 -7.35 -6.44 -38.08
N LYS A 174 -7.07 -7.39 -37.20
CA LYS A 174 -6.32 -8.63 -37.52
C LYS A 174 -7.21 -9.87 -37.64
N SER A 175 -8.44 -9.81 -37.08
CA SER A 175 -9.40 -10.91 -37.18
C SER A 175 -10.05 -10.94 -38.55
N LYS A 176 -10.14 -12.14 -39.12
CA LYS A 176 -10.86 -12.39 -40.38
C LYS A 176 -12.39 -12.36 -40.21
N ASN A 177 -12.87 -12.48 -38.98
CA ASN A 177 -14.28 -12.51 -38.64
C ASN A 177 -14.60 -11.35 -37.69
N SER A 178 -15.28 -10.32 -38.17
CA SER A 178 -15.51 -9.07 -37.43
C SER A 178 -16.86 -9.00 -36.68
N ASP A 179 -17.57 -10.12 -36.60
CA ASP A 179 -18.89 -10.17 -35.93
C ASP A 179 -18.75 -10.37 -34.41
N TRP A 180 -18.16 -9.37 -33.76
CA TRP A 180 -18.13 -9.31 -32.31
C TRP A 180 -19.46 -8.74 -31.81
N SER A 181 -20.16 -9.47 -30.97
CA SER A 181 -21.34 -8.95 -30.32
C SER A 181 -20.97 -7.67 -29.52
N GLN A 182 -21.69 -6.59 -29.74
CA GLN A 182 -21.47 -5.32 -29.02
C GLN A 182 -21.70 -5.47 -27.50
N GLU A 183 -22.38 -6.53 -27.06
CA GLU A 183 -22.62 -6.88 -25.66
C GLU A 183 -21.35 -7.18 -24.85
N ALA A 184 -20.29 -7.66 -25.50
CA ALA A 184 -19.02 -7.94 -24.82
C ALA A 184 -18.18 -6.66 -24.55
N LEU A 185 -18.63 -5.50 -25.01
CA LEU A 185 -17.87 -4.24 -24.98
C LEU A 185 -18.56 -3.13 -24.16
N SER A 186 -19.74 -3.39 -23.59
CA SER A 186 -20.47 -2.50 -22.67
C SER A 186 -20.16 -2.84 -21.20
#